data_d25e675e0c52fe8b32a779c625f6f63f
#
_entry.id   d25e675e0c52fe8b32a779c625f6f63f
#
_cell.length_a   1.000
_cell.length_b   1.000
_cell.length_c   1.000
_cell.angle_alpha   90.00
_cell.angle_beta   90.00
_cell.angle_gamma   90.00
#
_symmetry.space_group_name_H-M   'P 1'
#
loop_
_entity.id
_entity.type
_entity.pdbx_description
1 polymer ?
#
loop_
_entity_poly.entity_id
_entity_poly.type
_entity_poly.pdbx_seq_one_letter_code
_entity_poly.pdbx_strand_id
1 'polypeptide(L)'
;MYGIPNMKLEKHIVERKIAIMKEEGIHFVTNANVGKDIKPEQLKKDYDAVVLACGSSNPRNIEVPGREAKGIYFAVDFLKSTTKSLLDSGLKDKKFISAKGKNVIVIGGGDTGNDCVGTSIRHGAKSVTQLEMMPKLPDERAENNPWPEWPRICKTDYGQEEAIAVFGHDPRIYQTTVKEFKMNKKGEVTKAVLVSLESKKDEKTGRMMMVPVEGSEKEIPADLVLIAAGFLGSQSYVTKAFGLDLTERTNVKTVEGHFKTNVDKVFTAGDMHRGQSLVVWAIREGRDCAREVDKALMGYSNL
;
A
#
# COMPACT_ATOMS: atom_id res chain seq x y z
N MET A 1 0.88 -11.61 -4.51
CA MET A 1 0.62 -12.12 -5.89
C MET A 1 -0.12 -11.08 -6.74
N TYR A 2 -1.29 -10.57 -6.31
CA TYR A 2 -2.15 -9.72 -7.17
C TYR A 2 -2.02 -8.21 -6.96
N GLY A 3 -1.40 -7.73 -5.89
CA GLY A 3 -1.33 -6.29 -5.58
C GLY A 3 -0.38 -5.52 -6.50
N ILE A 4 0.78 -6.10 -6.83
CA ILE A 4 1.73 -5.50 -7.76
C ILE A 4 1.32 -5.85 -9.19
N PRO A 5 1.23 -4.86 -10.12
CA PRO A 5 0.89 -5.11 -11.51
C PRO A 5 1.85 -6.09 -12.20
N ASN A 6 1.34 -6.90 -13.14
CA ASN A 6 2.15 -7.89 -13.84
C ASN A 6 3.26 -7.25 -14.69
N MET A 7 3.03 -6.06 -15.22
CA MET A 7 4.03 -5.29 -15.98
C MET A 7 5.22 -4.83 -15.13
N LYS A 8 5.04 -4.68 -13.81
CA LYS A 8 6.11 -4.32 -12.88
C LYS A 8 6.84 -5.55 -12.35
N LEU A 9 6.11 -6.64 -12.10
CA LEU A 9 6.64 -7.92 -11.63
C LEU A 9 5.83 -9.07 -12.24
N GLU A 10 6.38 -9.71 -13.24
CA GLU A 10 5.78 -10.88 -13.87
C GLU A 10 5.62 -12.05 -12.89
N LYS A 11 4.43 -12.67 -12.89
CA LYS A 11 4.08 -13.63 -11.84
C LYS A 11 4.81 -14.96 -11.98
N HIS A 12 5.29 -15.32 -13.18
CA HIS A 12 6.12 -16.51 -13.36
C HIS A 12 7.42 -16.46 -12.53
N ILE A 13 7.97 -15.26 -12.27
CA ILE A 13 9.12 -15.08 -11.38
C ILE A 13 8.79 -15.46 -9.95
N VAL A 14 7.59 -15.06 -9.48
CA VAL A 14 7.10 -15.42 -8.14
C VAL A 14 6.82 -16.92 -8.06
N GLU A 15 6.17 -17.49 -9.08
CA GLU A 15 5.85 -18.92 -9.17
C GLU A 15 7.10 -19.78 -9.14
N ARG A 16 8.15 -19.40 -9.85
CA ARG A 16 9.45 -20.08 -9.80
C ARG A 16 10.03 -20.11 -8.38
N LYS A 17 9.95 -18.99 -7.65
CA LYS A 17 10.43 -18.93 -6.25
C LYS A 17 9.61 -19.84 -5.34
N ILE A 18 8.29 -19.86 -5.52
CA ILE A 18 7.39 -20.74 -4.76
C ILE A 18 7.70 -22.22 -5.05
N ALA A 19 7.99 -22.58 -6.31
CA ALA A 19 8.37 -23.93 -6.68
C ALA A 19 9.65 -24.37 -5.95
N ILE A 20 10.70 -23.54 -5.96
CA ILE A 20 11.95 -23.81 -5.24
C ILE A 20 11.68 -24.03 -3.74
N MET A 21 10.92 -23.11 -3.11
CA MET A 21 10.57 -23.24 -1.69
C MET A 21 9.85 -24.55 -1.37
N LYS A 22 8.97 -25.03 -2.28
CA LYS A 22 8.31 -26.34 -2.11
C LYS A 22 9.30 -27.50 -2.18
N GLU A 23 10.27 -27.44 -3.09
CA GLU A 23 11.34 -28.45 -3.20
C GLU A 23 12.24 -28.45 -1.95
N GLU A 24 12.42 -27.29 -1.31
CA GLU A 24 13.11 -27.13 -0.02
C GLU A 24 12.30 -27.62 1.18
N GLY A 25 11.07 -28.12 0.97
CA GLY A 25 10.22 -28.69 2.02
C GLY A 25 9.24 -27.69 2.67
N ILE A 26 9.07 -26.49 2.11
CA ILE A 26 8.10 -25.53 2.64
C ILE A 26 6.68 -25.91 2.19
N HIS A 27 5.78 -26.09 3.13
CA HIS A 27 4.37 -26.40 2.90
C HIS A 27 3.53 -25.13 2.83
N PHE A 28 2.91 -24.88 1.66
CA PHE A 28 1.98 -23.78 1.47
C PHE A 28 0.53 -24.25 1.68
N VAL A 29 -0.14 -23.72 2.70
CA VAL A 29 -1.55 -23.95 2.97
C VAL A 29 -2.33 -22.73 2.52
N THR A 30 -3.05 -22.87 1.41
CA THR A 30 -3.89 -21.79 0.85
C THR A 30 -5.35 -21.94 1.29
N ASN A 31 -6.17 -20.90 1.08
CA ASN A 31 -7.56 -20.84 1.54
C ASN A 31 -7.72 -21.05 3.05
N ALA A 32 -6.68 -20.72 3.81
CA ALA A 32 -6.62 -20.81 5.26
C ALA A 32 -6.51 -19.40 5.85
N ASN A 33 -7.52 -18.98 6.58
CA ASN A 33 -7.57 -17.66 7.18
C ASN A 33 -7.32 -17.77 8.69
N VAL A 34 -6.08 -17.50 9.09
CA VAL A 34 -5.65 -17.54 10.49
C VAL A 34 -6.35 -16.43 11.29
N GLY A 35 -6.93 -16.79 12.41
CA GLY A 35 -7.75 -15.90 13.23
C GLY A 35 -9.25 -15.97 12.93
N LYS A 36 -9.65 -16.66 11.85
CA LYS A 36 -11.05 -17.01 11.53
C LYS A 36 -11.24 -18.51 11.40
N ASP A 37 -10.62 -19.13 10.40
CA ASP A 37 -10.74 -20.56 10.10
C ASP A 37 -9.79 -21.39 10.96
N ILE A 38 -8.60 -20.84 11.24
CA ILE A 38 -7.57 -21.48 12.07
C ILE A 38 -7.37 -20.64 13.32
N LYS A 39 -7.56 -21.28 14.48
CA LYS A 39 -7.39 -20.61 15.78
C LYS A 39 -5.91 -20.50 16.16
N PRO A 40 -5.48 -19.38 16.77
CA PRO A 40 -4.11 -19.20 17.25
C PRO A 40 -3.63 -20.31 18.20
N GLU A 41 -4.50 -20.80 19.07
CA GLU A 41 -4.20 -21.87 20.03
C GLU A 41 -3.78 -23.17 19.34
N GLN A 42 -4.42 -23.48 18.19
CA GLN A 42 -4.08 -24.65 17.37
C GLN A 42 -2.64 -24.50 16.84
N LEU A 43 -2.29 -23.34 16.27
CA LEU A 43 -0.96 -23.10 15.74
C LEU A 43 0.11 -23.17 16.86
N LYS A 44 -0.14 -22.56 18.01
CA LYS A 44 0.79 -22.62 19.15
C LYS A 44 0.97 -24.03 19.73
N LYS A 45 -0.02 -24.89 19.56
CA LYS A 45 0.05 -26.31 19.97
C LYS A 45 0.84 -27.15 18.96
N ASP A 46 0.60 -26.91 17.66
CA ASP A 46 1.13 -27.75 16.60
C ASP A 46 2.57 -27.36 16.18
N TYR A 47 3.00 -26.14 16.52
CA TYR A 47 4.31 -25.59 16.13
C TYR A 47 5.09 -25.04 17.35
N ASP A 48 6.42 -25.13 17.27
CA ASP A 48 7.33 -24.63 18.29
C ASP A 48 7.43 -23.11 18.27
N ALA A 49 7.26 -22.48 17.10
CA ALA A 49 7.19 -21.04 16.91
C ALA A 49 6.21 -20.65 15.80
N VAL A 50 5.63 -19.46 15.90
CA VAL A 50 4.72 -18.86 14.90
C VAL A 50 5.25 -17.51 14.52
N VAL A 51 5.53 -17.28 13.23
CA VAL A 51 5.91 -15.97 12.71
C VAL A 51 4.72 -15.35 11.98
N LEU A 52 4.25 -14.21 12.45
CA LEU A 52 3.19 -13.44 11.81
C LEU A 52 3.80 -12.41 10.87
N ALA A 53 3.64 -12.63 9.57
CA ALA A 53 4.12 -11.77 8.49
C ALA A 53 2.98 -11.40 7.55
N CYS A 54 1.82 -11.00 8.12
CA CYS A 54 0.56 -10.77 7.39
C CYS A 54 0.52 -9.44 6.62
N GLY A 55 1.57 -8.65 6.71
CA GLY A 55 1.68 -7.35 6.04
C GLY A 55 0.79 -6.26 6.65
N SER A 56 0.69 -5.14 5.94
CA SER A 56 -0.23 -4.03 6.21
C SER A 56 -1.30 -4.01 5.13
N SER A 57 -2.49 -4.48 5.44
CA SER A 57 -3.58 -4.62 4.45
C SER A 57 -4.87 -3.88 4.84
N ASN A 58 -4.86 -3.11 5.93
CA ASN A 58 -5.97 -2.22 6.32
C ASN A 58 -5.78 -0.86 5.64
N PRO A 59 -6.51 -0.55 4.53
CA PRO A 59 -6.24 0.66 3.76
C PRO A 59 -6.70 1.90 4.55
N ARG A 60 -5.90 2.97 4.48
CA ARG A 60 -6.31 4.27 4.97
C ARG A 60 -7.40 4.84 4.07
N ASN A 61 -8.55 5.12 4.66
CA ASN A 61 -9.64 5.80 3.96
C ASN A 61 -9.46 7.32 4.02
N ILE A 62 -10.22 8.02 3.17
CA ILE A 62 -10.41 9.47 3.25
C ILE A 62 -11.83 9.73 3.68
N GLU A 63 -12.01 10.61 4.65
CA GLU A 63 -13.33 10.95 5.21
C GLU A 63 -13.76 12.33 4.70
N VAL A 64 -14.37 12.34 3.51
CA VAL A 64 -14.86 13.54 2.85
C VAL A 64 -16.29 13.31 2.35
N PRO A 65 -17.13 14.34 2.23
CA PRO A 65 -18.47 14.23 1.65
C PRO A 65 -18.42 13.56 0.28
N GLY A 66 -19.37 12.66 0.01
CA GLY A 66 -19.48 11.93 -1.26
C GLY A 66 -18.52 10.74 -1.40
N ARG A 67 -17.76 10.36 -0.34
CA ARG A 67 -16.85 9.20 -0.36
C ARG A 67 -17.56 7.89 -0.69
N GLU A 68 -18.84 7.78 -0.38
CA GLU A 68 -19.70 6.61 -0.63
C GLU A 68 -20.12 6.45 -2.09
N ALA A 69 -19.81 7.40 -2.96
CA ALA A 69 -20.19 7.36 -4.37
C ALA A 69 -19.60 6.13 -5.09
N LYS A 70 -20.41 5.54 -5.97
CA LYS A 70 -19.94 4.48 -6.88
C LYS A 70 -18.86 5.03 -7.80
N GLY A 71 -17.80 4.23 -8.04
CA GLY A 71 -16.64 4.65 -8.82
C GLY A 71 -15.46 5.07 -7.94
N ILE A 72 -15.58 5.03 -6.62
CA ILE A 72 -14.50 5.31 -5.68
C ILE A 72 -14.06 4.02 -5.00
N TYR A 73 -12.82 3.58 -5.26
CA TYR A 73 -12.27 2.31 -4.78
C TYR A 73 -10.93 2.51 -4.08
N PHE A 74 -10.55 1.57 -3.24
CA PHE A 74 -9.15 1.49 -2.82
C PHE A 74 -8.26 1.02 -3.97
N ALA A 75 -7.08 1.59 -4.06
CA ALA A 75 -6.09 1.28 -5.10
C ALA A 75 -5.80 -0.23 -5.20
N VAL A 76 -5.69 -0.91 -4.05
CA VAL A 76 -5.43 -2.36 -4.02
C VAL A 76 -6.55 -3.20 -4.65
N ASP A 77 -7.81 -2.77 -4.56
CA ASP A 77 -8.93 -3.48 -5.18
C ASP A 77 -8.88 -3.34 -6.71
N PHE A 78 -8.55 -2.15 -7.20
CA PHE A 78 -8.33 -1.89 -8.62
C PHE A 78 -7.19 -2.73 -9.18
N LEU A 79 -6.01 -2.68 -8.56
CA LEU A 79 -4.82 -3.42 -8.98
C LEU A 79 -5.03 -4.94 -8.89
N LYS A 80 -5.61 -5.40 -7.77
CA LYS A 80 -5.91 -6.82 -7.55
C LYS A 80 -6.90 -7.38 -8.58
N SER A 81 -8.00 -6.66 -8.83
CA SER A 81 -9.00 -7.10 -9.80
C SER A 81 -8.43 -7.19 -11.21
N THR A 82 -7.62 -6.20 -11.60
CA THR A 82 -6.95 -6.17 -12.90
C THR A 82 -5.95 -7.31 -13.07
N THR A 83 -5.04 -7.47 -12.10
CA THR A 83 -4.02 -8.52 -12.18
C THR A 83 -4.65 -9.91 -12.16
N LYS A 84 -5.69 -10.12 -11.33
CA LYS A 84 -6.41 -11.40 -11.29
C LYS A 84 -7.10 -11.71 -12.61
N SER A 85 -7.85 -10.79 -13.19
CA SER A 85 -8.51 -10.97 -14.47
C SER A 85 -7.50 -11.19 -15.61
N LEU A 86 -6.36 -10.51 -15.57
CA LEU A 86 -5.28 -10.71 -16.54
C LEU A 86 -4.73 -12.15 -16.48
N LEU A 87 -4.42 -12.65 -15.29
CA LEU A 87 -3.83 -13.98 -15.13
C LEU A 87 -4.84 -15.10 -15.38
N ASP A 88 -6.09 -14.92 -14.94
CA ASP A 88 -7.10 -15.97 -15.06
C ASP A 88 -7.68 -16.07 -16.49
N SER A 89 -7.75 -14.97 -17.24
CA SER A 89 -8.49 -14.93 -18.50
C SER A 89 -7.90 -14.06 -19.61
N GLY A 90 -6.75 -13.42 -19.39
CA GLY A 90 -6.22 -12.41 -20.30
C GLY A 90 -7.18 -11.21 -20.47
N LEU A 91 -7.86 -10.81 -19.36
CA LEU A 91 -8.88 -9.76 -19.27
C LEU A 91 -10.19 -10.04 -20.04
N LYS A 92 -10.38 -11.25 -20.54
CA LYS A 92 -11.58 -11.64 -21.32
C LYS A 92 -12.83 -11.76 -20.46
N ASP A 93 -12.69 -12.09 -19.19
CA ASP A 93 -13.79 -12.24 -18.23
C ASP A 93 -14.43 -10.91 -17.82
N LYS A 94 -13.74 -9.79 -18.09
CA LYS A 94 -14.17 -8.42 -17.73
C LYS A 94 -14.49 -8.22 -16.25
N LYS A 95 -13.98 -9.09 -15.37
CA LYS A 95 -14.22 -9.05 -13.92
C LYS A 95 -13.21 -8.16 -13.20
N PHE A 96 -13.00 -6.96 -13.70
CA PHE A 96 -12.09 -5.98 -13.09
C PHE A 96 -12.68 -4.57 -13.14
N ILE A 97 -12.19 -3.70 -12.29
CA ILE A 97 -12.55 -2.28 -12.27
C ILE A 97 -11.88 -1.63 -13.48
N SER A 98 -12.67 -1.24 -14.50
CA SER A 98 -12.13 -0.68 -15.73
C SER A 98 -11.96 0.83 -15.67
N ALA A 99 -10.81 1.34 -16.10
CA ALA A 99 -10.51 2.75 -16.30
C ALA A 99 -10.75 3.22 -17.75
N LYS A 100 -11.18 2.33 -18.65
CA LYS A 100 -11.32 2.65 -20.08
C LYS A 100 -12.26 3.84 -20.31
N GLY A 101 -11.75 4.86 -21.01
CA GLY A 101 -12.50 6.06 -21.38
C GLY A 101 -12.87 6.99 -20.21
N LYS A 102 -12.33 6.75 -19.01
CA LYS A 102 -12.66 7.48 -17.78
C LYS A 102 -11.64 8.56 -17.44
N ASN A 103 -12.10 9.62 -16.79
CA ASN A 103 -11.27 10.57 -16.08
C ASN A 103 -10.94 9.96 -14.72
N VAL A 104 -9.68 9.60 -14.50
CA VAL A 104 -9.21 8.88 -13.31
C VAL A 104 -8.51 9.84 -12.37
N ILE A 105 -8.85 9.77 -11.09
CA ILE A 105 -8.12 10.47 -10.02
C ILE A 105 -7.46 9.41 -9.13
N VAL A 106 -6.16 9.54 -8.92
CA VAL A 106 -5.38 8.72 -7.98
C VAL A 106 -4.99 9.59 -6.78
N ILE A 107 -5.39 9.19 -5.58
CA ILE A 107 -5.10 9.94 -4.35
C ILE A 107 -3.93 9.26 -3.63
N GLY A 108 -2.75 9.89 -3.71
CA GLY A 108 -1.50 9.42 -3.12
C GLY A 108 -0.36 9.35 -4.13
N GLY A 109 0.81 9.87 -3.74
CA GLY A 109 1.99 10.01 -4.59
C GLY A 109 2.99 8.85 -4.54
N GLY A 110 2.75 7.81 -3.73
CA GLY A 110 3.67 6.68 -3.55
C GLY A 110 3.60 5.63 -4.67
N ASP A 111 4.37 4.54 -4.49
CA ASP A 111 4.49 3.44 -5.48
C ASP A 111 3.13 2.84 -5.88
N THR A 112 2.22 2.65 -4.92
CA THR A 112 0.86 2.16 -5.22
C THR A 112 0.08 3.13 -6.10
N GLY A 113 0.25 4.43 -5.89
CA GLY A 113 -0.34 5.47 -6.74
C GLY A 113 0.22 5.43 -8.16
N ASN A 114 1.54 5.29 -8.29
CA ASN A 114 2.20 5.13 -9.59
C ASN A 114 1.71 3.87 -10.33
N ASP A 115 1.56 2.74 -9.63
CA ASP A 115 1.01 1.50 -10.18
C ASP A 115 -0.44 1.70 -10.71
N CYS A 116 -1.25 2.51 -10.01
CA CYS A 116 -2.59 2.88 -10.45
C CYS A 116 -2.57 3.77 -11.70
N VAL A 117 -1.64 4.72 -11.78
CA VAL A 117 -1.45 5.56 -12.98
C VAL A 117 -1.15 4.70 -14.18
N GLY A 118 -0.08 3.89 -14.13
CA GLY A 118 0.32 3.01 -15.24
C GLY A 118 -0.77 2.00 -15.63
N THR A 119 -1.47 1.42 -14.65
CA THR A 119 -2.58 0.49 -14.93
C THR A 119 -3.76 1.20 -15.60
N SER A 120 -4.11 2.42 -15.16
CA SER A 120 -5.20 3.21 -15.76
C SER A 120 -4.92 3.57 -17.21
N ILE A 121 -3.67 3.94 -17.53
CA ILE A 121 -3.24 4.23 -18.91
C ILE A 121 -3.39 2.99 -19.79
N ARG A 122 -2.94 1.82 -19.32
CA ARG A 122 -3.06 0.54 -20.03
C ARG A 122 -4.50 0.08 -20.22
N HIS A 123 -5.42 0.51 -19.37
CA HIS A 123 -6.85 0.32 -19.59
C HIS A 123 -7.44 1.27 -20.64
N GLY A 124 -6.70 2.29 -21.10
CA GLY A 124 -7.19 3.32 -22.01
C GLY A 124 -8.00 4.40 -21.30
N ALA A 125 -7.55 4.89 -20.16
CA ALA A 125 -8.14 6.04 -19.48
C ALA A 125 -8.14 7.28 -20.39
N LYS A 126 -9.16 8.12 -20.25
CA LYS A 126 -9.24 9.40 -20.97
C LYS A 126 -8.26 10.44 -20.42
N SER A 127 -8.10 10.45 -19.11
CA SER A 127 -7.12 11.26 -18.40
C SER A 127 -6.78 10.59 -17.06
N VAL A 128 -5.59 10.89 -16.54
CA VAL A 128 -5.18 10.46 -15.19
C VAL A 128 -4.60 11.67 -14.46
N THR A 129 -5.11 11.93 -13.27
CA THR A 129 -4.59 12.96 -12.35
C THR A 129 -4.18 12.27 -11.05
N GLN A 130 -2.94 12.46 -10.60
CA GLN A 130 -2.42 11.93 -9.34
C GLN A 130 -2.27 13.07 -8.33
N LEU A 131 -2.91 12.94 -7.18
CA LEU A 131 -2.85 13.95 -6.12
C LEU A 131 -1.79 13.57 -5.08
N GLU A 132 -0.87 14.49 -4.82
CA GLU A 132 0.14 14.38 -3.78
C GLU A 132 -0.04 15.52 -2.77
N MET A 133 -0.25 15.17 -1.51
CA MET A 133 -0.47 16.18 -0.48
C MET A 133 0.82 16.90 -0.04
N MET A 134 1.98 16.28 -0.26
CA MET A 134 3.26 16.88 0.08
C MET A 134 3.77 17.81 -1.03
N PRO A 135 4.66 18.77 -0.72
CA PRO A 135 5.34 19.58 -1.74
C PRO A 135 6.15 18.71 -2.70
N LYS A 136 6.29 19.16 -3.94
CA LYS A 136 7.24 18.56 -4.90
C LYS A 136 8.64 18.61 -4.30
N LEU A 137 9.32 17.47 -4.28
CA LEU A 137 10.75 17.43 -3.93
C LEU A 137 11.58 18.13 -5.02
N PRO A 138 12.78 18.62 -4.69
CA PRO A 138 13.67 19.21 -5.67
C PRO A 138 14.08 18.18 -6.73
N ASP A 139 14.43 18.66 -7.93
CA ASP A 139 14.86 17.77 -9.01
C ASP A 139 16.30 17.28 -8.80
N GLU A 140 17.11 18.01 -8.00
CA GLU A 140 18.48 17.67 -7.63
C GLU A 140 18.64 17.63 -6.11
N ARG A 141 19.74 17.04 -5.63
CA ARG A 141 20.05 16.99 -4.19
C ARG A 141 20.23 18.39 -3.62
N ALA A 142 19.55 18.70 -2.52
CA ALA A 142 19.79 19.88 -1.74
C ALA A 142 21.06 19.74 -0.89
N GLU A 143 21.66 20.87 -0.47
CA GLU A 143 22.87 20.90 0.36
C GLU A 143 22.71 20.10 1.68
N ASN A 144 21.50 20.08 2.25
CA ASN A 144 21.18 19.32 3.47
C ASN A 144 20.88 17.83 3.22
N ASN A 145 21.14 17.33 2.01
CA ASN A 145 21.01 15.93 1.65
C ASN A 145 22.21 15.45 0.82
N PRO A 146 23.44 15.51 1.37
CA PRO A 146 24.65 15.12 0.65
C PRO A 146 24.74 13.62 0.44
N TRP A 147 25.57 13.19 -0.53
CA TRP A 147 26.00 11.80 -0.63
C TRP A 147 26.81 11.41 0.63
N PRO A 148 26.67 10.19 1.22
CA PRO A 148 25.95 9.01 0.72
C PRO A 148 24.51 8.84 1.19
N GLU A 149 23.87 9.87 1.71
CA GLU A 149 22.48 9.77 2.13
C GLU A 149 21.56 9.39 0.97
N TRP A 150 20.43 8.75 1.30
CA TRP A 150 19.39 8.48 0.30
C TRP A 150 18.91 9.79 -0.36
N PRO A 151 18.86 9.86 -1.70
CA PRO A 151 18.47 11.10 -2.38
C PRO A 151 17.02 11.46 -2.14
N ARG A 152 16.78 12.64 -1.57
CA ARG A 152 15.46 13.26 -1.39
C ARG A 152 15.15 14.16 -2.58
N ILE A 153 14.95 13.54 -3.73
CA ILE A 153 14.68 14.22 -5.01
C ILE A 153 13.34 13.75 -5.58
N CYS A 154 12.79 14.57 -6.48
CA CYS A 154 11.61 14.21 -7.26
C CYS A 154 11.97 13.09 -8.22
N LYS A 155 11.42 11.90 -8.02
CA LYS A 155 11.59 10.77 -8.92
C LYS A 155 10.35 10.64 -9.80
N THR A 156 10.56 10.42 -11.07
CA THR A 156 9.51 10.02 -12.01
C THR A 156 9.66 8.52 -12.23
N ASP A 157 8.61 7.76 -11.96
CA ASP A 157 8.59 6.32 -12.14
C ASP A 157 7.74 5.97 -13.38
N TYR A 158 7.75 4.71 -13.78
CA TYR A 158 7.22 4.22 -15.06
C TYR A 158 5.79 4.72 -15.37
N GLY A 159 4.87 4.77 -14.38
CA GLY A 159 3.49 5.21 -14.61
C GLY A 159 3.39 6.71 -14.90
N GLN A 160 4.18 7.54 -14.22
CA GLN A 160 4.25 8.98 -14.53
C GLN A 160 4.92 9.21 -15.89
N GLU A 161 5.99 8.46 -16.23
CA GLU A 161 6.65 8.54 -17.56
C GLU A 161 5.67 8.18 -18.67
N GLU A 162 4.89 7.11 -18.50
CA GLU A 162 3.84 6.74 -19.43
C GLU A 162 2.76 7.81 -19.57
N ALA A 163 2.35 8.43 -18.45
CA ALA A 163 1.38 9.53 -18.49
C ALA A 163 1.93 10.72 -19.27
N ILE A 164 3.19 11.09 -19.07
CA ILE A 164 3.85 12.15 -19.85
C ILE A 164 3.87 11.79 -21.33
N ALA A 165 4.22 10.55 -21.67
CA ALA A 165 4.27 10.11 -23.08
C ALA A 165 2.90 10.11 -23.75
N VAL A 166 1.83 9.72 -23.01
CA VAL A 166 0.47 9.61 -23.59
C VAL A 166 -0.30 10.93 -23.57
N PHE A 167 -0.18 11.71 -22.46
CA PHE A 167 -0.98 12.92 -22.24
C PHE A 167 -0.19 14.22 -22.42
N GLY A 168 1.14 14.15 -22.58
CA GLY A 168 2.01 15.32 -22.79
C GLY A 168 2.35 16.12 -21.52
N HIS A 169 1.99 15.63 -20.32
CA HIS A 169 2.26 16.30 -19.06
C HIS A 169 2.36 15.31 -17.87
N ASP A 170 3.05 15.71 -16.82
CA ASP A 170 3.11 14.98 -15.57
C ASP A 170 1.71 14.90 -14.93
N PRO A 171 1.21 13.72 -14.54
CA PRO A 171 -0.11 13.57 -13.97
C PRO A 171 -0.24 14.11 -12.54
N ARG A 172 0.88 14.43 -11.87
CA ARG A 172 0.92 14.79 -10.45
C ARG A 172 0.55 16.25 -10.21
N ILE A 173 -0.32 16.45 -9.22
CA ILE A 173 -0.62 17.76 -8.64
C ILE A 173 -0.20 17.69 -7.17
N TYR A 174 0.80 18.49 -6.81
CA TYR A 174 1.36 18.54 -5.46
C TYR A 174 0.59 19.49 -4.54
N GLN A 175 0.79 19.34 -3.22
CA GLN A 175 0.14 20.13 -2.19
C GLN A 175 -1.38 20.22 -2.41
N THR A 176 -1.99 19.09 -2.74
CA THR A 176 -3.41 19.06 -3.11
C THR A 176 -4.08 17.81 -2.56
N THR A 177 -5.30 17.98 -2.08
CA THR A 177 -6.16 16.86 -1.66
C THR A 177 -7.59 17.07 -2.14
N VAL A 178 -8.45 16.08 -1.88
CA VAL A 178 -9.88 16.16 -2.18
C VAL A 178 -10.61 16.74 -0.96
N LYS A 179 -11.49 17.70 -1.19
CA LYS A 179 -12.40 18.28 -0.20
C LYS A 179 -13.75 17.55 -0.18
N GLU A 180 -14.28 17.20 -1.36
CA GLU A 180 -15.54 16.46 -1.52
C GLU A 180 -15.63 15.81 -2.90
N PHE A 181 -16.52 14.81 -3.03
CA PHE A 181 -16.92 14.25 -4.31
C PHE A 181 -18.36 14.61 -4.64
N LYS A 182 -18.60 14.93 -5.91
CA LYS A 182 -19.95 15.16 -6.43
C LYS A 182 -20.42 13.94 -7.19
N MET A 183 -21.69 13.56 -6.98
CA MET A 183 -22.29 12.40 -7.62
C MET A 183 -23.54 12.77 -8.42
N ASN A 184 -23.87 11.93 -9.38
CA ASN A 184 -25.13 12.05 -10.13
C ASN A 184 -26.29 11.40 -9.37
N LYS A 185 -27.50 11.46 -9.94
CA LYS A 185 -28.73 10.87 -9.38
C LYS A 185 -28.67 9.35 -9.20
N LYS A 186 -27.72 8.66 -9.87
CA LYS A 186 -27.48 7.21 -9.76
C LYS A 186 -26.46 6.86 -8.66
N GLY A 187 -25.92 7.88 -7.94
CA GLY A 187 -24.89 7.74 -6.93
C GLY A 187 -23.51 7.46 -7.49
N GLU A 188 -23.23 7.77 -8.76
CA GLU A 188 -21.94 7.60 -9.39
C GLU A 188 -21.13 8.90 -9.27
N VAL A 189 -19.82 8.81 -8.96
CA VAL A 189 -18.93 9.97 -8.91
C VAL A 189 -18.84 10.62 -10.29
N THR A 190 -18.89 11.95 -10.33
CA THR A 190 -18.80 12.72 -11.57
C THR A 190 -17.75 13.81 -11.54
N LYS A 191 -17.45 14.32 -10.33
CA LYS A 191 -16.44 15.35 -10.10
C LYS A 191 -15.80 15.17 -8.74
N ALA A 192 -14.57 15.65 -8.60
CA ALA A 192 -13.92 15.90 -7.33
C ALA A 192 -13.66 17.40 -7.16
N VAL A 193 -13.91 17.91 -5.96
CA VAL A 193 -13.51 19.25 -5.56
C VAL A 193 -12.17 19.12 -4.86
N LEU A 194 -11.13 19.62 -5.50
CA LEU A 194 -9.78 19.67 -4.96
C LEU A 194 -9.59 20.93 -4.12
N VAL A 195 -8.68 20.87 -3.16
CA VAL A 195 -8.24 22.01 -2.36
C VAL A 195 -6.73 21.98 -2.24
N SER A 196 -6.09 23.15 -2.40
CA SER A 196 -4.66 23.30 -2.19
C SER A 196 -4.32 23.18 -0.71
N LEU A 197 -3.12 22.70 -0.42
CA LEU A 197 -2.61 22.53 0.93
C LEU A 197 -1.38 23.42 1.13
N GLU A 198 -1.25 23.97 2.33
CA GLU A 198 -0.04 24.65 2.77
C GLU A 198 0.52 24.00 4.05
N SER A 199 1.83 24.10 4.23
CA SER A 199 2.49 23.55 5.40
C SER A 199 2.44 24.58 6.55
N LYS A 200 1.76 24.23 7.65
CA LYS A 200 1.71 25.04 8.87
C LYS A 200 2.24 24.26 10.07
N LYS A 201 2.95 24.97 10.96
CA LYS A 201 3.40 24.39 12.22
C LYS A 201 2.24 24.40 13.21
N ASP A 202 1.88 23.22 13.72
CA ASP A 202 0.90 23.11 14.79
C ASP A 202 1.48 23.65 16.09
N GLU A 203 0.84 24.65 16.69
CA GLU A 203 1.34 25.35 17.87
C GLU A 203 1.39 24.45 19.13
N LYS A 204 0.54 23.42 19.20
CA LYS A 204 0.46 22.53 20.37
C LYS A 204 1.48 21.42 20.31
N THR A 205 1.68 20.83 19.15
CA THR A 205 2.54 19.65 18.95
C THR A 205 3.90 19.99 18.37
N GLY A 206 4.07 21.20 17.81
CA GLY A 206 5.27 21.65 17.10
C GLY A 206 5.50 20.95 15.76
N ARG A 207 4.59 20.07 15.33
CA ARG A 207 4.71 19.29 14.09
C ARG A 207 4.22 20.10 12.88
N MET A 208 4.87 19.91 11.73
CA MET A 208 4.39 20.44 10.47
C MET A 208 3.16 19.64 10.00
N MET A 209 2.10 20.34 9.69
CA MET A 209 0.85 19.77 9.18
C MET A 209 0.48 20.43 7.85
N MET A 210 -0.09 19.65 6.95
CA MET A 210 -0.67 20.14 5.70
C MET A 210 -2.12 20.55 5.98
N VAL A 211 -2.41 21.84 5.80
CA VAL A 211 -3.73 22.42 6.05
C VAL A 211 -4.35 22.98 4.76
N PRO A 212 -5.68 22.86 4.57
CA PRO A 212 -6.35 23.41 3.40
C PRO A 212 -6.22 24.94 3.32
N VAL A 213 -5.98 25.46 2.11
CA VAL A 213 -5.99 26.89 1.80
C VAL A 213 -7.41 27.27 1.40
N GLU A 214 -8.03 28.15 2.18
CA GLU A 214 -9.39 28.64 1.94
C GLU A 214 -9.48 29.37 0.60
N GLY A 215 -10.54 29.11 -0.16
CA GLY A 215 -10.79 29.76 -1.46
C GLY A 215 -9.97 29.18 -2.62
N SER A 216 -9.22 28.09 -2.39
CA SER A 216 -8.41 27.42 -3.43
C SER A 216 -9.13 26.27 -4.13
N GLU A 217 -10.43 26.11 -3.89
CA GLU A 217 -11.22 25.00 -4.41
C GLU A 217 -11.29 25.00 -5.94
N LYS A 218 -11.07 23.81 -6.52
CA LYS A 218 -11.16 23.59 -7.97
C LYS A 218 -11.88 22.29 -8.29
N GLU A 219 -12.93 22.36 -9.10
CA GLU A 219 -13.62 21.18 -9.60
C GLU A 219 -12.89 20.57 -10.79
N ILE A 220 -12.72 19.25 -10.78
CA ILE A 220 -12.25 18.48 -11.93
C ILE A 220 -13.17 17.29 -12.19
N PRO A 221 -13.30 16.82 -13.46
CA PRO A 221 -14.09 15.63 -13.77
C PRO A 221 -13.46 14.39 -13.14
N ALA A 222 -14.31 13.47 -12.65
CA ALA A 222 -13.89 12.21 -12.04
C ALA A 222 -14.94 11.13 -12.31
N ASP A 223 -14.57 10.11 -13.09
CA ASP A 223 -15.42 8.95 -13.39
C ASP A 223 -14.94 7.70 -12.62
N LEU A 224 -13.69 7.76 -12.13
CA LEU A 224 -13.05 6.73 -11.31
C LEU A 224 -12.08 7.38 -10.34
N VAL A 225 -12.17 7.02 -9.06
CA VAL A 225 -11.25 7.49 -8.03
C VAL A 225 -10.58 6.29 -7.35
N LEU A 226 -9.26 6.35 -7.23
CA LEU A 226 -8.42 5.31 -6.64
C LEU A 226 -7.70 5.86 -5.42
N ILE A 227 -8.04 5.36 -4.23
CA ILE A 227 -7.45 5.81 -2.97
C ILE A 227 -6.19 4.99 -2.70
N ALA A 228 -5.03 5.62 -2.82
CA ALA A 228 -3.69 5.07 -2.59
C ALA A 228 -2.99 5.77 -1.40
N ALA A 229 -3.75 6.10 -0.34
CA ALA A 229 -3.30 6.90 0.80
C ALA A 229 -2.52 6.11 1.87
N GLY A 230 -2.06 4.90 1.55
CA GLY A 230 -1.31 4.02 2.45
C GLY A 230 -2.21 3.13 3.32
N PHE A 231 -1.61 2.51 4.34
CA PHE A 231 -2.26 1.50 5.18
C PHE A 231 -2.13 1.82 6.67
N LEU A 232 -3.08 1.28 7.43
CA LEU A 232 -3.17 1.37 8.90
C LEU A 232 -2.90 -0.02 9.51
N GLY A 233 -1.69 -0.55 9.33
CA GLY A 233 -1.30 -1.85 9.87
C GLY A 233 -2.04 -3.04 9.26
N SER A 234 -2.00 -4.15 9.98
CA SER A 234 -2.63 -5.41 9.60
C SER A 234 -4.13 -5.41 9.86
N GLN A 235 -4.83 -6.40 9.32
CA GLN A 235 -6.24 -6.61 9.64
C GLN A 235 -6.44 -6.89 11.13
N SER A 236 -7.29 -6.13 11.78
CA SER A 236 -7.48 -6.16 13.24
C SER A 236 -7.96 -7.52 13.79
N TYR A 237 -8.62 -8.34 12.97
CA TYR A 237 -9.07 -9.67 13.43
C TYR A 237 -7.91 -10.61 13.72
N VAL A 238 -6.79 -10.51 12.99
CA VAL A 238 -5.59 -11.33 13.24
C VAL A 238 -4.93 -10.90 14.55
N THR A 239 -4.68 -9.60 14.71
CA THR A 239 -4.02 -9.07 15.91
C THR A 239 -4.85 -9.32 17.17
N LYS A 240 -6.18 -9.18 17.08
CA LYS A 240 -7.13 -9.49 18.15
C LYS A 240 -7.16 -10.99 18.49
N ALA A 241 -7.20 -11.85 17.47
CA ALA A 241 -7.23 -13.30 17.69
C ALA A 241 -6.00 -13.81 18.44
N PHE A 242 -4.81 -13.24 18.17
CA PHE A 242 -3.58 -13.58 18.89
C PHE A 242 -3.40 -12.80 20.21
N GLY A 243 -4.19 -11.78 20.50
CA GLY A 243 -4.01 -10.93 21.69
C GLY A 243 -2.73 -10.09 21.64
N LEU A 244 -2.39 -9.55 20.46
CA LEU A 244 -1.15 -8.83 20.23
C LEU A 244 -1.26 -7.36 20.72
N ASP A 245 -0.22 -6.88 21.37
CA ASP A 245 -0.05 -5.46 21.65
C ASP A 245 0.31 -4.70 20.37
N LEU A 246 -0.27 -3.51 20.21
CA LEU A 246 -0.04 -2.65 19.05
C LEU A 246 0.62 -1.33 19.47
N THR A 247 1.40 -0.77 18.56
CA THR A 247 1.90 0.60 18.69
C THR A 247 0.79 1.61 18.38
N GLU A 248 1.01 2.90 18.64
CA GLU A 248 0.10 3.99 18.26
C GLU A 248 -0.18 4.02 16.73
N ARG A 249 0.76 3.49 15.93
CA ARG A 249 0.63 3.36 14.46
C ARG A 249 -0.04 2.06 14.02
N THR A 250 -0.63 1.30 14.96
CA THR A 250 -1.33 0.03 14.71
C THR A 250 -0.45 -1.12 14.18
N ASN A 251 0.88 -1.00 14.29
CA ASN A 251 1.82 -2.09 14.02
C ASN A 251 1.97 -2.98 15.26
N VAL A 252 2.32 -4.23 15.09
CA VAL A 252 2.56 -5.13 16.23
C VAL A 252 3.77 -4.67 17.02
N LYS A 253 3.58 -4.52 18.33
CA LYS A 253 4.62 -4.04 19.24
C LYS A 253 5.58 -5.16 19.59
N THR A 254 6.88 -4.86 19.53
CA THR A 254 7.97 -5.69 20.00
C THR A 254 8.93 -4.84 20.86
N VAL A 255 9.90 -5.46 21.49
CA VAL A 255 11.04 -4.74 22.03
C VAL A 255 11.91 -4.26 20.87
N GLU A 256 12.49 -3.08 20.97
CA GLU A 256 13.33 -2.50 19.92
C GLU A 256 14.48 -3.45 19.55
N GLY A 257 14.65 -3.67 18.25
CA GLY A 257 15.65 -4.60 17.70
C GLY A 257 15.28 -6.08 17.81
N HIS A 258 14.08 -6.40 18.30
CA HIS A 258 13.57 -7.76 18.47
C HIS A 258 12.29 -7.99 17.71
N PHE A 259 11.97 -9.27 17.47
CA PHE A 259 10.79 -9.72 16.69
C PHE A 259 9.79 -10.51 17.53
N LYS A 260 10.15 -10.87 18.80
CA LYS A 260 9.24 -11.56 19.71
C LYS A 260 8.13 -10.61 20.18
N THR A 261 6.88 -11.07 20.11
CA THR A 261 5.70 -10.31 20.55
C THR A 261 5.46 -10.48 22.07
N ASN A 262 4.40 -9.84 22.59
CA ASN A 262 3.91 -10.06 23.96
C ASN A 262 3.31 -11.48 24.16
N VAL A 263 3.09 -12.25 23.09
CA VAL A 263 2.53 -13.60 23.16
C VAL A 263 3.65 -14.62 23.02
N ASP A 264 3.69 -15.59 23.94
CA ASP A 264 4.72 -16.64 23.89
C ASP A 264 4.68 -17.45 22.61
N LYS A 265 5.86 -17.85 22.10
CA LYS A 265 6.09 -18.52 20.81
C LYS A 265 5.71 -17.71 19.57
N VAL A 266 5.22 -16.46 19.70
CA VAL A 266 4.76 -15.66 18.56
C VAL A 266 5.72 -14.52 18.27
N PHE A 267 6.18 -14.46 17.02
CA PHE A 267 7.07 -13.46 16.48
C PHE A 267 6.36 -12.71 15.33
N THR A 268 6.90 -11.56 14.95
CA THR A 268 6.35 -10.77 13.83
C THR A 268 7.47 -10.14 13.02
N ALA A 269 7.27 -9.99 11.70
CA ALA A 269 8.24 -9.37 10.80
C ALA A 269 7.56 -8.67 9.61
N GLY A 270 8.31 -7.83 8.91
CA GLY A 270 7.86 -7.10 7.73
C GLY A 270 6.87 -5.99 8.04
N ASP A 271 5.97 -5.70 7.12
CA ASP A 271 5.04 -4.56 7.24
C ASP A 271 4.08 -4.68 8.44
N MET A 272 3.83 -5.88 8.94
CA MET A 272 3.06 -6.08 10.16
C MET A 272 3.78 -5.53 11.40
N HIS A 273 5.11 -5.61 11.41
CA HIS A 273 5.99 -5.15 12.48
C HIS A 273 6.35 -3.66 12.31
N ARG A 274 6.92 -3.28 11.16
CA ARG A 274 7.45 -1.92 10.95
C ARG A 274 6.50 -0.92 10.29
N GLY A 275 5.34 -1.37 9.82
CA GLY A 275 4.48 -0.62 8.92
C GLY A 275 4.86 -0.82 7.46
N GLN A 276 4.02 -0.30 6.55
CA GLN A 276 4.25 -0.42 5.12
C GLN A 276 5.65 0.09 4.73
N SER A 277 6.38 -0.70 3.97
CA SER A 277 7.75 -0.39 3.58
C SER A 277 8.16 -1.12 2.29
N LEU A 278 9.41 -0.92 1.86
CA LEU A 278 9.94 -1.60 0.69
C LEU A 278 10.16 -3.09 0.96
N VAL A 279 10.06 -3.91 -0.11
CA VAL A 279 10.26 -5.37 -0.04
C VAL A 279 11.64 -5.75 0.51
N VAL A 280 12.67 -4.93 0.28
CA VAL A 280 14.02 -5.17 0.83
C VAL A 280 14.03 -5.20 2.36
N TRP A 281 13.19 -4.39 2.99
CA TRP A 281 13.02 -4.40 4.45
C TRP A 281 12.26 -5.62 4.93
N ALA A 282 11.22 -6.06 4.20
CA ALA A 282 10.50 -7.28 4.53
C ALA A 282 11.42 -8.51 4.46
N ILE A 283 12.30 -8.58 3.45
CA ILE A 283 13.31 -9.64 3.33
C ILE A 283 14.30 -9.58 4.48
N ARG A 284 14.81 -8.38 4.82
CA ARG A 284 15.75 -8.19 5.91
C ARG A 284 15.15 -8.62 7.25
N GLU A 285 13.97 -8.11 7.58
CA GLU A 285 13.29 -8.45 8.84
C GLU A 285 12.91 -9.93 8.91
N GLY A 286 12.52 -10.53 7.78
CA GLY A 286 12.24 -11.96 7.73
C GLY A 286 13.47 -12.81 8.11
N ARG A 287 14.66 -12.44 7.63
CA ARG A 287 15.92 -13.10 7.98
C ARG A 287 16.33 -12.86 9.42
N ASP A 288 16.23 -11.62 9.88
CA ASP A 288 16.59 -11.27 11.28
C ASP A 288 15.62 -11.93 12.27
N CYS A 289 14.33 -12.00 11.94
CA CYS A 289 13.33 -12.73 12.71
C CYS A 289 13.60 -14.25 12.73
N ALA A 290 13.97 -14.85 11.60
CA ALA A 290 14.33 -16.27 11.55
C ALA A 290 15.52 -16.58 12.48
N ARG A 291 16.54 -15.71 12.49
CA ARG A 291 17.67 -15.82 13.41
C ARG A 291 17.25 -15.74 14.89
N GLU A 292 16.30 -14.85 15.21
CA GLU A 292 15.79 -14.74 16.58
C GLU A 292 14.96 -15.96 16.99
N VAL A 293 14.16 -16.51 16.08
CA VAL A 293 13.42 -17.76 16.30
C VAL A 293 14.38 -18.92 16.52
N ASP A 294 15.39 -19.07 15.66
CA ASP A 294 16.42 -20.11 15.80
C ASP A 294 17.11 -20.03 17.15
N LYS A 295 17.56 -18.83 17.55
CA LYS A 295 18.15 -18.59 18.87
C LYS A 295 17.19 -18.91 20.02
N ALA A 296 15.91 -18.61 19.88
CA ALA A 296 14.91 -18.89 20.92
C ALA A 296 14.67 -20.39 21.11
N LEU A 297 14.75 -21.18 20.03
CA LEU A 297 14.54 -22.63 20.06
C LEU A 297 15.80 -23.41 20.42
N MET A 298 16.97 -22.98 19.91
CA MET A 298 18.22 -23.72 20.03
C MET A 298 19.16 -23.17 21.13
N GLY A 299 18.89 -21.98 21.66
CA GLY A 299 19.77 -21.26 22.59
C GLY A 299 20.89 -20.47 21.91
N TYR A 300 21.17 -20.74 20.64
CA TYR A 300 22.12 -20.02 19.78
C TYR A 300 21.62 -19.99 18.35
N SER A 301 22.28 -19.25 17.46
CA SER A 301 21.96 -19.25 16.03
C SER A 301 23.24 -19.22 15.20
N ASN A 302 23.24 -19.99 14.11
CA ASN A 302 24.26 -19.97 13.07
C ASN A 302 23.80 -19.26 11.78
N LEU A 303 22.59 -18.64 11.81
CA LEU A 303 22.00 -17.92 10.67
C LEU A 303 22.55 -16.49 10.52
#